data_15e3091d5736295c973d8fe6d62e1a82
#
_entry.id   15e3091d5736295c973d8fe6d62e1a82
#
_cell.length_a   1.000
_cell.length_b   1.000
_cell.length_c   1.000
_cell.angle_alpha   90.00
_cell.angle_beta   90.00
_cell.angle_gamma   90.00
#
_symmetry.space_group_name_H-M   'P 1'
#
loop_
_entity.id
_entity.type
_entity.pdbx_description
1 polymer ?
#
loop_
_entity_poly.entity_id
_entity_poly.type
_entity_poly.pdbx_seq_one_letter_code
_entity_poly.pdbx_strand_id
1 'polypeptide(L)'
;MQTPVDETSSERNGPAERGFLVAVRQIADWIAASMFSAVFLIFNYKIFTRYFEHNEAVWADEVLVILFIWIIFWAQAFVVREREQITFDLVYRLLSARGQRAAAVARHLLVGGVFLWALPGSLGYITFLWREHTPVLNLPLDWVYSCFGLFLIAVVVRSALSVRQLLGSRWRTEI
;
A
#
# COMPACT_ATOMS: atom_id res chain seq x y z
N MET A 1 15.07 -39.65 16.93
CA MET A 1 13.61 -39.62 17.24
C MET A 1 13.09 -38.27 16.79
N GLN A 2 12.74 -38.16 15.49
CA GLN A 2 12.26 -36.91 14.89
C GLN A 2 10.77 -36.81 15.18
N THR A 3 10.36 -35.75 15.87
CA THR A 3 8.97 -35.42 16.08
C THR A 3 8.39 -34.84 14.79
N PRO A 4 7.21 -35.25 14.34
CA PRO A 4 6.55 -34.68 13.19
C PRO A 4 5.87 -33.36 13.64
N VAL A 5 6.57 -32.27 13.49
CA VAL A 5 6.03 -30.92 13.67
C VAL A 5 6.04 -30.25 12.30
N ASP A 6 4.87 -29.99 11.78
CA ASP A 6 4.60 -28.94 10.78
C ASP A 6 3.76 -29.31 9.55
N GLU A 7 2.86 -30.30 9.67
CA GLU A 7 1.87 -30.48 8.59
C GLU A 7 0.49 -29.86 8.86
N THR A 8 0.20 -29.42 10.08
CA THR A 8 -1.15 -28.97 10.45
C THR A 8 -1.43 -27.46 10.24
N SER A 9 -0.43 -26.66 9.99
CA SER A 9 -0.58 -25.22 9.67
C SER A 9 -0.87 -24.97 8.19
N SER A 10 -0.57 -25.95 7.34
CA SER A 10 -0.76 -25.90 5.88
C SER A 10 -2.21 -26.12 5.42
N GLU A 11 -3.04 -26.76 6.24
CA GLU A 11 -4.36 -27.25 5.78
C GLU A 11 -5.56 -26.31 5.99
N ARG A 12 -5.39 -25.14 6.60
CA ARG A 12 -6.55 -24.34 6.99
C ARG A 12 -6.98 -23.24 6.00
N ASN A 13 -6.11 -22.81 5.12
CA ASN A 13 -6.51 -22.02 3.94
C ASN A 13 -6.55 -22.96 2.76
N GLY A 14 -7.75 -23.27 2.31
CA GLY A 14 -7.94 -24.17 1.17
C GLY A 14 -7.10 -23.72 -0.03
N PRO A 15 -6.66 -24.62 -0.91
CA PRO A 15 -5.84 -24.31 -2.08
C PRO A 15 -6.44 -23.19 -2.94
N ALA A 16 -7.77 -23.02 -2.92
CA ALA A 16 -8.49 -21.96 -3.61
C ALA A 16 -8.26 -20.56 -3.00
N GLU A 17 -8.23 -20.42 -1.67
CA GLU A 17 -7.96 -19.13 -1.02
C GLU A 17 -6.52 -18.66 -1.21
N ARG A 18 -5.57 -19.58 -1.15
CA ARG A 18 -4.16 -19.27 -1.44
C ARG A 18 -3.97 -18.85 -2.89
N GLY A 19 -4.61 -19.57 -3.84
CA GLY A 19 -4.58 -19.22 -5.25
C GLY A 19 -5.16 -17.83 -5.51
N PHE A 20 -6.27 -17.49 -4.87
CA PHE A 20 -6.91 -16.17 -4.99
C PHE A 20 -6.01 -15.03 -4.46
N LEU A 21 -5.44 -15.19 -3.26
CA LEU A 21 -4.56 -14.20 -2.67
C LEU A 21 -3.28 -13.98 -3.50
N VAL A 22 -2.71 -15.08 -4.02
CA VAL A 22 -1.55 -15.00 -4.91
C VAL A 22 -1.91 -14.28 -6.21
N ALA A 23 -3.05 -14.60 -6.82
CA ALA A 23 -3.51 -13.95 -8.05
C ALA A 23 -3.77 -12.46 -7.86
N VAL A 24 -4.48 -12.06 -6.79
CA VAL A 24 -4.72 -10.65 -6.48
C VAL A 24 -3.42 -9.89 -6.30
N ARG A 25 -2.46 -10.48 -5.62
CA ARG A 25 -1.16 -9.90 -5.42
C ARG A 25 -0.39 -9.75 -6.74
N GLN A 26 -0.37 -10.79 -7.54
CA GLN A 26 0.30 -10.77 -8.84
C GLN A 26 -0.28 -9.70 -9.76
N ILE A 27 -1.60 -9.51 -9.73
CA ILE A 27 -2.27 -8.42 -10.44
C ILE A 27 -1.81 -7.05 -9.91
N ALA A 28 -1.73 -6.88 -8.59
CA ALA A 28 -1.26 -5.63 -7.99
C ALA A 28 0.18 -5.29 -8.38
N ASP A 29 1.06 -6.30 -8.41
CA ASP A 29 2.46 -6.16 -8.84
C ASP A 29 2.55 -5.79 -10.33
N TRP A 30 1.74 -6.42 -11.19
CA TRP A 30 1.68 -6.08 -12.62
C TRP A 30 1.15 -4.66 -12.88
N ILE A 31 0.16 -4.21 -12.12
CA ILE A 31 -0.35 -2.83 -12.19
C ILE A 31 0.76 -1.86 -11.81
N ALA A 32 1.45 -2.09 -10.69
CA ALA A 32 2.56 -1.24 -10.27
C ALA A 32 3.69 -1.18 -11.31
N ALA A 33 4.07 -2.34 -11.86
CA ALA A 33 5.08 -2.44 -12.90
C ALA A 33 4.68 -1.71 -14.19
N SER A 34 3.41 -1.83 -14.61
CA SER A 34 2.90 -1.13 -15.80
C SER A 34 2.88 0.39 -15.61
N MET A 35 2.46 0.87 -14.44
CA MET A 35 2.47 2.30 -14.11
C MET A 35 3.90 2.85 -14.10
N PHE A 36 4.84 2.11 -13.50
CA PHE A 36 6.25 2.51 -13.50
C PHE A 36 6.85 2.55 -14.91
N SER A 37 6.52 1.55 -15.73
CA SER A 37 6.93 1.53 -17.15
C SER A 37 6.34 2.71 -17.93
N ALA A 38 5.08 3.08 -17.66
CA ALA A 38 4.45 4.24 -18.28
C ALA A 38 5.17 5.55 -17.89
N VAL A 39 5.52 5.73 -16.61
CA VAL A 39 6.32 6.88 -16.17
C VAL A 39 7.64 6.96 -16.92
N PHE A 40 8.35 5.82 -17.03
CA PHE A 40 9.62 5.76 -17.74
C PHE A 40 9.47 6.15 -19.22
N LEU A 41 8.47 5.61 -19.89
CA LEU A 41 8.23 5.91 -21.32
C LEU A 41 7.83 7.36 -21.56
N ILE A 42 6.93 7.92 -20.74
CA ILE A 42 6.49 9.31 -20.84
C ILE A 42 7.66 10.26 -20.56
N PHE A 43 8.49 9.95 -19.56
CA PHE A 43 9.67 10.75 -19.26
C PHE A 43 10.68 10.76 -20.43
N ASN A 44 10.94 9.60 -21.04
CA ASN A 44 11.77 9.51 -22.24
C ASN A 44 11.17 10.26 -23.42
N TYR A 45 9.86 10.14 -23.64
CA TYR A 45 9.16 10.88 -24.68
C TYR A 45 9.30 12.40 -24.47
N LYS A 46 9.13 12.89 -23.25
CA LYS A 46 9.33 14.31 -22.90
C LYS A 46 10.74 14.79 -23.23
N ILE A 47 11.76 14.00 -22.88
CA ILE A 47 13.15 14.33 -23.23
C ILE A 47 13.31 14.40 -24.75
N PHE A 48 12.77 13.42 -25.47
CA PHE A 48 12.87 13.36 -26.92
C PHE A 48 12.23 14.60 -27.58
N THR A 49 11.00 14.94 -27.24
CA THR A 49 10.30 16.10 -27.81
C THR A 49 11.03 17.41 -27.52
N ARG A 50 11.60 17.55 -26.31
CA ARG A 50 12.36 18.74 -25.93
C ARG A 50 13.61 18.92 -26.77
N TYR A 51 14.36 17.85 -27.03
CA TYR A 51 15.65 17.94 -27.74
C TYR A 51 15.51 17.91 -29.27
N PHE A 52 14.55 17.17 -29.82
CA PHE A 52 14.39 16.98 -31.26
C PHE A 52 13.33 17.88 -31.88
N GLU A 53 12.21 18.06 -31.19
CA GLU A 53 11.09 18.84 -31.74
C GLU A 53 11.05 20.27 -31.25
N HIS A 54 11.90 20.65 -30.28
CA HIS A 54 11.91 21.96 -29.62
C HIS A 54 10.52 22.36 -29.06
N ASN A 55 9.70 21.37 -28.76
CA ASN A 55 8.35 21.54 -28.25
C ASN A 55 8.27 20.95 -26.85
N GLU A 56 7.71 21.68 -25.89
CA GLU A 56 7.53 21.17 -24.53
C GLU A 56 6.18 20.47 -24.42
N ALA A 57 6.24 19.16 -24.16
CA ALA A 57 5.04 18.36 -23.87
C ALA A 57 4.54 18.67 -22.45
N VAL A 58 3.88 19.82 -22.27
CA VAL A 58 3.40 20.31 -20.96
C VAL A 58 2.44 19.30 -20.29
N TRP A 59 1.65 18.59 -21.07
CA TRP A 59 0.76 17.55 -20.57
C TRP A 59 1.51 16.38 -19.90
N ALA A 60 2.74 16.13 -20.34
CA ALA A 60 3.53 15.02 -19.81
C ALA A 60 3.91 15.24 -18.34
N ASP A 61 4.16 16.48 -17.93
CA ASP A 61 4.45 16.81 -16.51
C ASP A 61 3.29 16.47 -15.61
N GLU A 62 2.09 16.80 -16.02
CA GLU A 62 0.89 16.54 -15.26
C GLU A 62 0.60 15.04 -15.15
N VAL A 63 0.72 14.30 -16.26
CA VAL A 63 0.57 12.84 -16.25
C VAL A 63 1.62 12.17 -15.36
N LEU A 64 2.88 12.63 -15.41
CA LEU A 64 3.96 12.08 -14.59
C LEU A 64 3.69 12.28 -13.10
N VAL A 65 3.21 13.46 -12.69
CA VAL A 65 2.86 13.74 -11.28
C VAL A 65 1.70 12.84 -10.83
N ILE A 66 0.66 12.72 -11.65
CA ILE A 66 -0.50 11.88 -11.34
C ILE A 66 -0.07 10.42 -11.18
N LEU A 67 0.67 9.87 -12.15
CA LEU A 67 1.17 8.50 -12.09
C LEU A 67 2.08 8.28 -10.89
N PHE A 68 2.93 9.25 -10.55
CA PHE A 68 3.83 9.15 -9.40
C PHE A 68 3.06 9.05 -8.08
N ILE A 69 2.02 9.88 -7.90
CA ILE A 69 1.12 9.82 -6.73
C ILE A 69 0.45 8.44 -6.66
N TRP A 70 -0.12 7.97 -7.76
CA TRP A 70 -0.78 6.67 -7.84
C TRP A 70 0.17 5.51 -7.53
N ILE A 71 1.39 5.51 -8.09
CA ILE A 71 2.39 4.46 -7.83
C ILE A 71 2.72 4.37 -6.35
N ILE A 72 2.99 5.52 -5.69
CA ILE A 72 3.36 5.53 -4.28
C ILE A 72 2.24 4.95 -3.43
N PHE A 73 1.02 5.45 -3.56
CA PHE A 73 -0.09 4.98 -2.72
C PHE A 73 -0.51 3.55 -3.07
N TRP A 74 -0.48 3.18 -4.34
CA TRP A 74 -0.74 1.80 -4.76
C TRP A 74 0.28 0.83 -4.21
N ALA A 75 1.58 1.15 -4.35
CA ALA A 75 2.64 0.30 -3.83
C ALA A 75 2.53 0.11 -2.31
N GLN A 76 2.31 1.19 -1.56
CA GLN A 76 2.13 1.13 -0.12
C GLN A 76 0.88 0.34 0.31
N ALA A 77 -0.21 0.46 -0.46
CA ALA A 77 -1.45 -0.24 -0.14
C ALA A 77 -1.37 -1.75 -0.41
N PHE A 78 -0.77 -2.17 -1.53
CA PHE A 78 -0.93 -3.52 -2.05
C PHE A 78 0.39 -4.29 -2.25
N VAL A 79 1.51 -3.60 -2.55
CA VAL A 79 2.78 -4.25 -2.91
C VAL A 79 3.69 -4.43 -1.69
N VAL A 80 3.85 -3.38 -0.87
CA VAL A 80 4.79 -3.39 0.27
C VAL A 80 4.27 -4.30 1.39
N ARG A 81 5.10 -5.24 1.82
CA ARG A 81 4.81 -6.16 2.93
C ARG A 81 5.10 -5.48 4.28
N GLU A 82 4.34 -5.84 5.30
CA GLU A 82 4.62 -5.38 6.67
C GLU A 82 6.04 -5.78 7.16
N ARG A 83 6.53 -6.92 6.69
CA ARG A 83 7.89 -7.41 7.01
C ARG A 83 9.00 -6.60 6.33
N GLU A 84 8.69 -5.87 5.27
CA GLU A 84 9.64 -5.01 4.53
C GLU A 84 9.67 -3.58 5.09
N GLN A 85 8.71 -3.25 5.95
CA GLN A 85 8.73 -1.97 6.67
C GLN A 85 9.84 -2.02 7.72
N ILE A 86 10.62 -0.92 7.78
CA ILE A 86 11.74 -0.79 8.71
C ILE A 86 11.21 -0.97 10.14
N THR A 87 11.45 -2.13 10.70
CA THR A 87 11.20 -2.39 12.11
C THR A 87 12.49 -2.08 12.89
N PHE A 88 12.36 -1.38 14.01
CA PHE A 88 13.50 -1.20 14.92
C PHE A 88 13.78 -2.54 15.63
N ASP A 89 14.33 -3.50 14.88
CA ASP A 89 14.60 -4.85 15.33
C ASP A 89 15.47 -4.89 16.59
N LEU A 90 16.32 -3.88 16.78
CA LEU A 90 17.23 -3.83 17.92
C LEU A 90 16.47 -3.73 19.24
N VAL A 91 15.49 -2.84 19.33
CA VAL A 91 14.65 -2.67 20.53
C VAL A 91 13.70 -3.86 20.69
N TYR A 92 13.18 -4.36 19.58
CA TYR A 92 12.22 -5.46 19.54
C TYR A 92 12.83 -6.77 20.06
N ARG A 93 14.10 -7.06 19.72
CA ARG A 93 14.85 -8.24 20.18
C ARG A 93 15.19 -8.21 21.67
N LEU A 94 15.21 -7.05 22.31
CA LEU A 94 15.47 -6.90 23.76
C LEU A 94 14.22 -7.15 24.60
N LEU A 95 13.04 -7.16 24.00
CA LEU A 95 11.79 -7.39 24.72
C LEU A 95 11.49 -8.89 24.87
N SER A 96 10.85 -9.25 26.00
CA SER A 96 10.29 -10.59 26.19
C SER A 96 9.19 -10.85 25.16
N ALA A 97 8.85 -12.12 24.88
CA ALA A 97 7.81 -12.49 23.92
C ALA A 97 6.45 -11.81 24.18
N ARG A 98 6.11 -11.55 25.46
CA ARG A 98 4.91 -10.78 25.83
C ARG A 98 5.06 -9.29 25.51
N GLY A 99 6.26 -8.72 25.71
CA GLY A 99 6.58 -7.35 25.37
C GLY A 99 6.54 -7.11 23.85
N GLN A 100 7.06 -8.05 23.07
CA GLN A 100 6.99 -8.02 21.61
C GLN A 100 5.54 -8.00 21.11
N ARG A 101 4.68 -8.86 21.65
CA ARG A 101 3.25 -8.86 21.35
C ARG A 101 2.58 -7.53 21.71
N ALA A 102 2.85 -7.01 22.91
CA ALA A 102 2.27 -5.74 23.33
C ALA A 102 2.72 -4.58 22.44
N ALA A 103 3.99 -4.52 22.08
CA ALA A 103 4.54 -3.53 21.16
C ALA A 103 3.93 -3.62 19.74
N ALA A 104 3.78 -4.84 19.21
CA ALA A 104 3.14 -5.06 17.92
C ALA A 104 1.68 -4.60 17.91
N VAL A 105 0.90 -4.98 18.93
CA VAL A 105 -0.50 -4.56 19.08
C VAL A 105 -0.59 -3.03 19.23
N ALA A 106 0.26 -2.43 20.08
CA ALA A 106 0.29 -0.98 20.27
C ALA A 106 0.60 -0.24 18.96
N ARG A 107 1.57 -0.72 18.17
CA ARG A 107 1.91 -0.18 16.85
C ARG A 107 0.70 -0.19 15.91
N HIS A 108 0.05 -1.33 15.76
CA HIS A 108 -1.10 -1.46 14.85
C HIS A 108 -2.31 -0.66 15.34
N LEU A 109 -2.55 -0.59 16.66
CA LEU A 109 -3.61 0.24 17.24
C LEU A 109 -3.34 1.73 17.01
N LEU A 110 -2.09 2.17 17.20
CA LEU A 110 -1.70 3.55 16.99
C LEU A 110 -1.84 3.94 15.52
N VAL A 111 -1.25 3.17 14.61
CA VAL A 111 -1.34 3.43 13.17
C VAL A 111 -2.79 3.34 12.72
N GLY A 112 -3.46 2.22 12.98
CA GLY A 112 -4.85 2.02 12.58
C GLY A 112 -5.80 3.06 13.18
N GLY A 113 -5.62 3.44 14.45
CA GLY A 113 -6.42 4.45 15.14
C GLY A 113 -6.25 5.86 14.54
N VAL A 114 -5.01 6.29 14.28
CA VAL A 114 -4.74 7.59 13.65
C VAL A 114 -5.33 7.65 12.24
N PHE A 115 -5.11 6.60 11.44
CA PHE A 115 -5.65 6.57 10.07
C PHE A 115 -7.18 6.45 10.05
N LEU A 116 -7.78 5.69 10.97
CA LEU A 116 -9.23 5.61 11.11
C LEU A 116 -9.84 6.96 11.49
N TRP A 117 -9.19 7.71 12.39
CA TRP A 117 -9.63 9.04 12.77
C TRP A 117 -9.48 10.05 11.64
N ALA A 118 -8.41 9.95 10.84
CA ALA A 118 -8.17 10.81 9.70
C ALA A 118 -9.09 10.52 8.50
N LEU A 119 -9.60 9.28 8.40
CA LEU A 119 -10.34 8.78 7.24
C LEU A 119 -11.57 9.63 6.88
N PRO A 120 -12.51 9.99 7.81
CA PRO A 120 -13.68 10.78 7.44
C PRO A 120 -13.32 12.18 6.94
N GLY A 121 -12.35 12.84 7.57
CA GLY A 121 -11.88 14.15 7.14
C GLY A 121 -11.21 14.10 5.76
N SER A 122 -10.37 13.09 5.52
CA SER A 122 -9.69 12.92 4.24
C SER A 122 -10.66 12.60 3.10
N LEU A 123 -11.64 11.72 3.32
CA LEU A 123 -12.68 11.43 2.32
C LEU A 123 -13.55 12.66 2.04
N GLY A 124 -13.91 13.43 3.07
CA GLY A 124 -14.64 14.69 2.91
C GLY A 124 -13.85 15.71 2.09
N TYR A 125 -12.54 15.79 2.29
CA TYR A 125 -11.67 16.66 1.51
C TYR A 125 -11.55 16.19 0.05
N ILE A 126 -11.36 14.90 -0.20
CA ILE A 126 -11.30 14.35 -1.56
C ILE A 126 -12.59 14.65 -2.30
N THR A 127 -13.76 14.43 -1.69
CA THR A 127 -15.03 14.74 -2.33
C THR A 127 -15.25 16.23 -2.56
N PHE A 128 -14.66 17.11 -1.74
CA PHE A 128 -14.71 18.56 -1.97
C PHE A 128 -13.91 18.96 -3.22
N LEU A 129 -12.82 18.25 -3.55
CA LEU A 129 -11.94 18.52 -4.68
C LEU A 129 -12.57 18.26 -6.06
N TRP A 130 -13.80 17.74 -6.15
CA TRP A 130 -14.49 17.51 -7.43
C TRP A 130 -14.65 18.78 -8.27
N ARG A 131 -14.62 19.96 -7.62
CA ARG A 131 -14.74 21.27 -8.28
C ARG A 131 -13.45 21.76 -8.89
N GLU A 132 -12.34 21.25 -8.42
CA GLU A 132 -11.00 21.64 -8.86
C GLU A 132 -10.53 20.70 -9.96
N HIS A 133 -9.88 21.26 -10.95
CA HIS A 133 -9.39 20.52 -12.12
C HIS A 133 -7.91 20.81 -12.32
N THR A 134 -7.23 19.86 -12.94
CA THR A 134 -5.83 20.04 -13.31
C THR A 134 -5.70 21.05 -14.46
N PRO A 135 -4.58 21.83 -14.50
CA PRO A 135 -4.49 23.01 -15.39
C PRO A 135 -4.36 22.67 -16.86
N VAL A 136 -3.87 21.50 -17.23
CA VAL A 136 -3.60 21.11 -18.63
C VAL A 136 -4.59 20.07 -19.14
N LEU A 137 -4.76 18.99 -18.39
CA LEU A 137 -5.65 17.88 -18.78
C LEU A 137 -7.09 18.06 -18.34
N ASN A 138 -7.35 19.07 -17.51
CA ASN A 138 -8.67 19.36 -16.98
C ASN A 138 -9.33 18.16 -16.29
N LEU A 139 -8.51 17.33 -15.63
CA LEU A 139 -8.98 16.19 -14.86
C LEU A 139 -9.45 16.63 -13.48
N PRO A 140 -10.57 16.12 -12.95
CA PRO A 140 -11.04 16.46 -11.63
C PRO A 140 -10.07 15.91 -10.56
N LEU A 141 -9.73 16.76 -9.58
CA LEU A 141 -8.72 16.42 -8.57
C LEU A 141 -9.18 15.32 -7.60
N ASP A 142 -10.47 15.15 -7.40
CA ASP A 142 -11.01 14.05 -6.60
C ASP A 142 -10.59 12.68 -7.15
N TRP A 143 -10.57 12.54 -8.48
CA TRP A 143 -10.11 11.34 -9.14
C TRP A 143 -8.60 11.13 -8.93
N VAL A 144 -7.81 12.20 -9.05
CA VAL A 144 -6.36 12.14 -8.84
C VAL A 144 -6.02 11.70 -7.41
N TYR A 145 -6.74 12.24 -6.42
CA TYR A 145 -6.50 11.93 -4.99
C TYR A 145 -7.28 10.72 -4.47
N SER A 146 -8.11 10.08 -5.28
CA SER A 146 -8.85 8.88 -4.87
C SER A 146 -7.93 7.72 -4.45
N CYS A 147 -6.72 7.64 -5.02
CA CYS A 147 -5.69 6.68 -4.62
C CYS A 147 -5.28 6.83 -3.15
N PHE A 148 -5.26 8.06 -2.62
CA PHE A 148 -4.99 8.32 -1.20
C PHE A 148 -6.12 7.77 -0.31
N GLY A 149 -7.38 7.98 -0.71
CA GLY A 149 -8.53 7.39 -0.01
C GLY A 149 -8.47 5.86 0.03
N LEU A 150 -8.11 5.24 -1.10
CA LEU A 150 -7.94 3.80 -1.22
C LEU A 150 -6.79 3.29 -0.32
N PHE A 151 -5.67 4.01 -0.28
CA PHE A 151 -4.56 3.73 0.63
C PHE A 151 -4.99 3.80 2.11
N LEU A 152 -5.72 4.84 2.52
CA LEU A 152 -6.21 4.97 3.89
C LEU A 152 -7.07 3.77 4.31
N ILE A 153 -8.00 3.38 3.44
CA ILE A 153 -8.87 2.21 3.69
C ILE A 153 -8.02 0.94 3.80
N ALA A 154 -7.06 0.75 2.90
CA ALA A 154 -6.18 -0.42 2.92
C ALA A 154 -5.37 -0.51 4.23
N VAL A 155 -4.82 0.61 4.71
CA VAL A 155 -4.05 0.67 5.97
C VAL A 155 -4.95 0.36 7.17
N VAL A 156 -6.15 0.93 7.24
CA VAL A 156 -7.10 0.67 8.33
C VAL A 156 -7.51 -0.80 8.36
N VAL A 157 -7.88 -1.36 7.21
CA VAL A 157 -8.25 -2.79 7.11
C VAL A 157 -7.09 -3.69 7.50
N ARG A 158 -5.89 -3.43 6.98
CA ARG A 158 -4.68 -4.19 7.32
C ARG A 158 -4.39 -4.13 8.83
N SER A 159 -4.40 -2.94 9.42
CA SER A 159 -4.17 -2.75 10.86
C SER A 159 -5.21 -3.49 11.71
N ALA A 160 -6.48 -3.44 11.33
CA ALA A 160 -7.55 -4.16 12.03
C ALA A 160 -7.37 -5.69 11.94
N LEU A 161 -6.98 -6.21 10.78
CA LEU A 161 -6.70 -7.64 10.60
C LEU A 161 -5.49 -8.09 11.42
N SER A 162 -4.40 -7.31 11.42
CA SER A 162 -3.20 -7.62 12.22
C SER A 162 -3.48 -7.60 13.72
N VAL A 163 -4.23 -6.62 14.22
CA VAL A 163 -4.66 -6.60 15.62
C VAL A 163 -5.49 -7.83 15.97
N ARG A 164 -6.44 -8.20 15.11
CA ARG A 164 -7.27 -9.39 15.31
C ARG A 164 -6.44 -10.67 15.37
N GLN A 165 -5.42 -10.82 14.51
CA GLN A 165 -4.52 -11.96 14.50
C GLN A 165 -3.66 -12.01 15.76
N LEU A 166 -3.07 -10.88 16.18
CA LEU A 166 -2.25 -10.77 17.37
C LEU A 166 -3.02 -10.99 18.70
N LEU A 167 -4.31 -10.65 18.72
CA LEU A 167 -5.18 -10.93 19.87
C LEU A 167 -5.64 -12.39 19.92
N GLY A 168 -5.57 -13.12 18.81
CA GLY A 168 -5.89 -14.54 18.73
C GLY A 168 -4.92 -15.44 19.51
N SER A 169 -5.29 -16.70 19.71
CA SER A 169 -4.49 -17.69 20.46
C SER A 169 -3.18 -18.11 19.77
N ARG A 170 -2.98 -17.73 18.50
CA ARG A 170 -1.84 -18.12 17.65
C ARG A 170 -0.80 -17.02 17.42
N TRP A 171 -0.75 -16.01 18.25
CA TRP A 171 0.15 -14.87 18.13
C TRP A 171 1.65 -15.22 18.02
N ARG A 172 2.06 -16.43 18.48
CA ARG A 172 3.47 -16.86 18.46
C ARG A 172 4.02 -17.16 17.06
N THR A 173 3.17 -17.38 16.08
CA THR A 173 3.57 -17.64 14.69
C THR A 173 3.71 -16.37 13.86
N GLU A 174 3.28 -15.23 14.42
CA GLU A 174 3.26 -13.93 13.74
C GLU A 174 4.37 -12.97 14.22
N ILE A 175 5.07 -13.34 15.30
CA ILE A 175 6.19 -12.57 15.87
C ILE A 175 7.55 -13.24 15.48
#